data_ef6abf1b8925790b59b59ce49428db15
#
_entry.id   ef6abf1b8925790b59b59ce49428db15
#
_cell.length_a   1.000
_cell.length_b   1.000
_cell.length_c   1.000
_cell.angle_alpha   90.00
_cell.angle_beta   90.00
_cell.angle_gamma   90.00
#
_symmetry.space_group_name_H-M   'P 1'
#
loop_
_entity.id
_entity.type
_entity.pdbx_description
1 polymer ?
#
loop_
_entity_poly.entity_id
_entity_poly.type
_entity_poly.pdbx_seq_one_letter_code
_entity_poly.pdbx_strand_id
1 'polypeptide(L)'
;MSEPLPPFQRFLDANRESVWRFLVSSVGANEADDCFQETFIAALRAYPRLRGARERHNLRAWVLTIAHHKAMDAHRARARRALPVEDPASIDGRAAASAPPRDGTLWGAVAELPERQRSAVLLRYVADLPHRDIAKAIGCSEQAARRSLHEGLTKLRGTVSA
;
A
#
# COMPACT_ATOMS: atom_id res chain seq x y z
N MET A 1 31.00 11.26 3.87
CA MET A 1 31.10 10.26 2.80
C MET A 1 29.78 9.49 2.78
N SER A 2 29.05 9.57 1.69
CA SER A 2 27.80 8.81 1.56
C SER A 2 28.14 7.34 1.34
N GLU A 3 27.63 6.49 2.19
CA GLU A 3 27.75 5.03 2.04
C GLU A 3 27.25 4.61 0.65
N PRO A 4 27.96 3.75 -0.07
CA PRO A 4 27.51 3.30 -1.39
C PRO A 4 26.18 2.54 -1.27
N LEU A 5 25.31 2.67 -2.29
CA LEU A 5 24.10 1.86 -2.37
C LEU A 5 24.46 0.38 -2.33
N PRO A 6 23.77 -0.45 -1.53
CA PRO A 6 23.98 -1.89 -1.56
C PRO A 6 23.60 -2.46 -2.93
N PRO A 7 24.15 -3.61 -3.32
CA PRO A 7 23.67 -4.31 -4.52
C PRO A 7 22.16 -4.50 -4.48
N PHE A 8 21.49 -4.34 -5.61
CA PHE A 8 20.01 -4.40 -5.69
C PHE A 8 19.44 -5.69 -5.10
N GLN A 9 20.11 -6.83 -5.29
CA GLN A 9 19.68 -8.10 -4.73
C GLN A 9 19.63 -8.05 -3.18
N ARG A 10 20.64 -7.48 -2.55
CA ARG A 10 20.67 -7.31 -1.09
C ARG A 10 19.56 -6.38 -0.61
N PHE A 11 19.31 -5.30 -1.33
CA PHE A 11 18.20 -4.39 -1.06
C PHE A 11 16.85 -5.10 -1.18
N LEU A 12 16.63 -5.88 -2.24
CA LEU A 12 15.43 -6.67 -2.46
C LEU A 12 15.20 -7.66 -1.30
N ASP A 13 16.22 -8.45 -0.96
CA ASP A 13 16.15 -9.47 0.10
C ASP A 13 15.81 -8.85 1.47
N ALA A 14 16.36 -7.68 1.76
CA ALA A 14 16.10 -6.96 3.01
C ALA A 14 14.68 -6.40 3.13
N ASN A 15 14.01 -6.12 2.02
CA ASN A 15 12.71 -5.43 2.00
C ASN A 15 11.54 -6.30 1.50
N ARG A 16 11.81 -7.44 0.90
CA ARG A 16 10.78 -8.30 0.26
C ARG A 16 9.63 -8.67 1.20
N GLU A 17 9.94 -9.03 2.43
CA GLU A 17 8.93 -9.44 3.41
C GLU A 17 8.03 -8.27 3.83
N SER A 18 8.61 -7.10 4.11
CA SER A 18 7.86 -5.91 4.48
C SER A 18 6.95 -5.44 3.34
N VAL A 19 7.43 -5.46 2.11
CA VAL A 19 6.65 -5.10 0.92
C VAL A 19 5.53 -6.11 0.69
N TRP A 20 5.81 -7.39 0.78
CA TRP A 20 4.80 -8.44 0.62
C TRP A 20 3.68 -8.31 1.66
N ARG A 21 4.02 -8.20 2.92
CA ARG A 21 3.05 -8.04 4.02
C ARG A 21 2.17 -6.81 3.84
N PHE A 22 2.78 -5.68 3.44
CA PHE A 22 2.04 -4.46 3.15
C PHE A 22 1.06 -4.65 1.98
N LEU A 23 1.50 -5.26 0.89
CA LEU A 23 0.66 -5.46 -0.30
C LEU A 23 -0.49 -6.43 -0.04
N VAL A 24 -0.25 -7.55 0.65
CA VAL A 24 -1.31 -8.48 1.04
C VAL A 24 -2.37 -7.77 1.88
N SER A 25 -1.95 -6.95 2.83
CA SER A 25 -2.87 -6.17 3.68
C SER A 25 -3.62 -5.07 2.91
N SER A 26 -3.04 -4.56 1.83
CA SER A 26 -3.61 -3.47 1.04
C SER A 26 -4.55 -3.94 -0.07
N VAL A 27 -4.16 -4.94 -0.85
CA VAL A 27 -4.89 -5.39 -2.05
C VAL A 27 -5.41 -6.83 -1.96
N GLY A 28 -5.04 -7.57 -0.92
CA GLY A 28 -5.35 -8.99 -0.79
C GLY A 28 -4.34 -9.89 -1.51
N ALA A 29 -4.33 -11.18 -1.14
CA ALA A 29 -3.33 -12.14 -1.61
C ALA A 29 -3.33 -12.32 -3.14
N ASN A 30 -4.51 -12.27 -3.78
CA ASN A 30 -4.64 -12.51 -5.23
C ASN A 30 -3.96 -11.44 -6.09
N GLU A 31 -3.98 -10.17 -5.65
CA GLU A 31 -3.37 -9.06 -6.39
C GLU A 31 -1.99 -8.68 -5.86
N ALA A 32 -1.63 -9.16 -4.67
CA ALA A 32 -0.35 -8.82 -4.04
C ALA A 32 0.86 -9.30 -4.86
N ASP A 33 0.76 -10.45 -5.53
CA ASP A 33 1.87 -10.99 -6.33
C ASP A 33 2.21 -10.07 -7.51
N ASP A 34 1.22 -9.66 -8.28
CA ASP A 34 1.42 -8.72 -9.40
C ASP A 34 1.94 -7.35 -8.91
N CYS A 35 1.35 -6.81 -7.86
CA CYS A 35 1.81 -5.56 -7.25
C CYS A 35 3.24 -5.66 -6.73
N PHE A 36 3.62 -6.81 -6.16
CA PHE A 36 4.95 -7.06 -5.66
C PHE A 36 5.98 -7.06 -6.80
N GLN A 37 5.71 -7.79 -7.87
CA GLN A 37 6.56 -7.81 -9.05
C GLN A 37 6.71 -6.42 -9.66
N GLU A 38 5.61 -5.71 -9.87
CA GLU A 38 5.63 -4.34 -10.41
C GLU A 38 6.39 -3.36 -9.51
N THR A 39 6.27 -3.51 -8.18
CA THR A 39 7.00 -2.70 -7.21
C THR A 39 8.50 -2.87 -7.39
N PHE A 40 9.00 -4.10 -7.44
CA PHE A 40 10.44 -4.35 -7.58
C PHE A 40 10.98 -4.08 -8.97
N ILE A 41 10.17 -4.23 -10.03
CA ILE A 41 10.53 -3.78 -11.38
C ILE A 41 10.69 -2.25 -11.41
N ALA A 42 9.75 -1.52 -10.84
CA ALA A 42 9.85 -0.06 -10.74
C ALA A 42 11.05 0.38 -9.89
N ALA A 43 11.27 -0.30 -8.76
CA ALA A 43 12.42 -0.07 -7.90
C ALA A 43 13.74 -0.33 -8.64
N LEU A 44 13.87 -1.43 -9.35
CA LEU A 44 15.08 -1.77 -10.13
C LEU A 44 15.42 -0.68 -11.16
N ARG A 45 14.41 -0.17 -11.86
CA ARG A 45 14.59 0.90 -12.87
C ARG A 45 15.02 2.23 -12.25
N ALA A 46 14.51 2.54 -11.06
CA ALA A 46 14.80 3.79 -10.37
C ALA A 46 16.07 3.74 -9.50
N TYR A 47 16.49 2.55 -9.07
CA TYR A 47 17.59 2.33 -8.13
C TYR A 47 18.92 3.00 -8.53
N PRO A 48 19.38 2.90 -9.80
CA PRO A 48 20.63 3.55 -10.21
C PRO A 48 20.59 5.08 -10.13
N ARG A 49 19.37 5.67 -10.10
CA ARG A 49 19.15 7.12 -10.07
C ARG A 49 19.07 7.66 -8.64
N LEU A 50 19.05 6.80 -7.62
CA LEU A 50 19.06 7.17 -6.22
C LEU A 50 20.44 7.74 -5.83
N ARG A 51 20.71 8.97 -6.22
CA ARG A 51 21.96 9.66 -5.94
C ARG A 51 21.86 10.66 -4.78
N GLY A 52 20.64 10.95 -4.34
CA GLY A 52 20.38 11.87 -3.22
C GLY A 52 20.60 11.21 -1.86
N ALA A 53 21.26 11.93 -0.95
CA ALA A 53 21.54 11.42 0.40
C ALA A 53 20.27 11.03 1.18
N ARG A 54 19.16 11.74 0.98
CA ARG A 54 17.89 11.48 1.70
C ARG A 54 17.24 10.15 1.37
N GLU A 55 17.25 9.76 0.09
CA GLU A 55 16.62 8.51 -0.36
C GLU A 55 17.46 7.30 0.04
N ARG A 56 18.79 7.44 0.03
CA ARG A 56 19.71 6.39 0.45
C ARG A 56 19.62 6.04 1.93
N HIS A 57 19.26 7.01 2.78
CA HIS A 57 19.12 6.78 4.22
C HIS A 57 17.84 6.05 4.59
N ASN A 58 16.83 5.98 3.70
CA ASN A 58 15.58 5.31 3.98
C ASN A 58 15.03 4.53 2.77
N LEU A 59 15.84 3.59 2.29
CA LEU A 59 15.48 2.71 1.18
C LEU A 59 14.19 1.92 1.44
N ARG A 60 13.94 1.58 2.70
CA ARG A 60 12.73 0.88 3.11
C ARG A 60 11.48 1.74 2.89
N ALA A 61 11.48 2.98 3.37
CA ALA A 61 10.36 3.90 3.14
C ALA A 61 10.17 4.22 1.66
N TRP A 62 11.27 4.33 0.91
CA TRP A 62 11.24 4.56 -0.52
C TRP A 62 10.54 3.41 -1.28
N VAL A 63 10.89 2.16 -1.04
CA VAL A 63 10.25 1.02 -1.74
C VAL A 63 8.81 0.81 -1.28
N LEU A 64 8.50 1.06 0.00
CA LEU A 64 7.13 0.99 0.50
C LEU A 64 6.24 2.10 -0.09
N THR A 65 6.80 3.26 -0.41
CA THR A 65 6.10 4.31 -1.17
C THR A 65 5.76 3.83 -2.59
N ILE A 66 6.69 3.16 -3.27
CA ILE A 66 6.42 2.55 -4.58
C ILE A 66 5.31 1.49 -4.45
N ALA A 67 5.41 0.61 -3.47
CA ALA A 67 4.41 -0.43 -3.21
C ALA A 67 3.01 0.18 -2.95
N HIS A 68 2.94 1.25 -2.18
CA HIS A 68 1.69 1.98 -1.95
C HIS A 68 1.09 2.52 -3.25
N HIS A 69 1.90 3.13 -4.11
CA HIS A 69 1.41 3.62 -5.41
C HIS A 69 0.91 2.48 -6.29
N LYS A 70 1.59 1.34 -6.32
CA LYS A 70 1.13 0.15 -7.05
C LYS A 70 -0.18 -0.41 -6.50
N ALA A 71 -0.34 -0.44 -5.18
CA ALA A 71 -1.59 -0.82 -4.53
C ALA A 71 -2.74 0.13 -4.92
N MET A 72 -2.49 1.46 -4.95
CA MET A 72 -3.49 2.43 -5.37
C MET A 72 -3.88 2.27 -6.83
N ASP A 73 -2.92 2.01 -7.71
CA ASP A 73 -3.18 1.72 -9.12
C ASP A 73 -4.06 0.47 -9.28
N ALA A 74 -3.80 -0.58 -8.51
CA ALA A 74 -4.61 -1.80 -8.50
C ALA A 74 -6.04 -1.53 -8.01
N HIS A 75 -6.23 -0.73 -6.96
CA HIS A 75 -7.55 -0.33 -6.48
C HIS A 75 -8.33 0.47 -7.55
N ARG A 76 -7.67 1.40 -8.23
CA ARG A 76 -8.29 2.17 -9.32
C ARG A 76 -8.67 1.28 -10.50
N ALA A 77 -7.82 0.33 -10.88
CA ALA A 77 -8.09 -0.62 -11.94
C ALA A 77 -9.30 -1.52 -11.59
N ARG A 78 -9.38 -1.97 -10.33
CA ARG A 78 -10.53 -2.74 -9.82
C ARG A 78 -11.82 -1.92 -9.88
N ALA A 79 -11.79 -0.67 -9.44
CA ALA A 79 -12.95 0.21 -9.46
C ALA A 79 -13.46 0.45 -10.89
N ARG A 80 -12.57 0.62 -11.86
CA ARG A 80 -12.95 0.76 -13.27
C ARG A 80 -13.58 -0.50 -13.84
N ARG A 81 -13.13 -1.70 -13.46
CA ARG A 81 -13.70 -2.98 -13.88
C ARG A 81 -15.06 -3.25 -13.25
N ALA A 82 -15.33 -2.69 -12.06
CA ALA A 82 -16.60 -2.84 -11.36
C ALA A 82 -17.68 -1.86 -11.85
N LEU A 83 -17.36 -0.88 -12.73
CA LEU A 83 -18.37 -0.03 -13.37
C LEU A 83 -19.26 -0.90 -14.27
N PRO A 84 -20.61 -0.76 -14.19
CA PRO A 84 -21.50 -1.52 -15.04
C PRO A 84 -21.24 -1.17 -16.51
N VAL A 85 -20.74 -2.16 -17.26
CA VAL A 85 -20.79 -2.14 -18.72
C VAL A 85 -22.25 -2.46 -19.08
N GLU A 86 -22.87 -1.65 -19.93
CA GLU A 86 -24.26 -1.84 -20.39
C GLU A 86 -24.44 -3.10 -21.26
N ASP A 87 -23.73 -4.19 -20.97
CA ASP A 87 -23.88 -5.45 -21.66
C ASP A 87 -24.36 -6.53 -20.68
N PRO A 88 -25.62 -6.96 -20.77
CA PRO A 88 -26.20 -7.95 -19.86
C PRO A 88 -25.61 -9.36 -20.04
N ALA A 89 -24.67 -9.57 -20.96
CA ALA A 89 -24.12 -10.89 -21.25
C ALA A 89 -22.81 -11.22 -20.48
N SER A 90 -22.25 -10.30 -19.70
CA SER A 90 -21.01 -10.53 -18.92
C SER A 90 -21.25 -10.60 -17.42
N ILE A 91 -22.31 -11.29 -17.02
CA ILE A 91 -22.49 -11.67 -15.60
C ILE A 91 -21.69 -12.94 -15.33
N ASP A 92 -20.38 -12.86 -15.41
CA ASP A 92 -19.52 -13.81 -14.74
C ASP A 92 -19.08 -13.19 -13.41
N GLY A 93 -19.59 -13.75 -12.33
CA GLY A 93 -19.43 -13.28 -10.95
C GLY A 93 -17.99 -13.34 -10.39
N ARG A 94 -17.01 -12.89 -11.16
CA ARG A 94 -15.60 -12.82 -10.76
C ARG A 94 -15.18 -11.50 -10.10
N ALA A 95 -16.01 -10.48 -10.14
CA ALA A 95 -15.71 -9.19 -9.52
C ALA A 95 -15.87 -9.19 -7.99
N ALA A 96 -16.50 -10.21 -7.40
CA ALA A 96 -16.71 -10.31 -5.95
C ALA A 96 -15.62 -11.08 -5.20
N ALA A 97 -14.66 -11.72 -5.89
CA ALA A 97 -13.69 -12.64 -5.26
C ALA A 97 -12.41 -11.98 -4.75
N SER A 98 -12.21 -10.68 -4.94
CA SER A 98 -10.98 -9.97 -4.58
C SER A 98 -11.16 -8.85 -3.55
N ALA A 99 -12.36 -8.66 -3.02
CA ALA A 99 -12.50 -7.82 -1.84
C ALA A 99 -11.83 -8.53 -0.66
N PRO A 100 -11.01 -7.84 0.16
CA PRO A 100 -10.57 -8.41 1.42
C PRO A 100 -11.80 -8.92 2.18
N PRO A 101 -11.68 -10.04 2.93
CA PRO A 101 -12.84 -10.67 3.55
C PRO A 101 -13.61 -9.66 4.39
N ARG A 102 -14.89 -9.48 4.06
CA ARG A 102 -15.86 -8.68 4.82
C ARG A 102 -16.42 -9.49 5.99
N ASP A 103 -15.59 -10.19 6.68
CA ASP A 103 -15.97 -11.21 7.66
C ASP A 103 -16.03 -10.70 9.11
N GLY A 104 -16.29 -9.42 9.31
CA GLY A 104 -16.39 -8.83 10.66
C GLY A 104 -15.06 -8.80 11.42
N THR A 105 -13.97 -9.14 10.73
CA THR A 105 -12.61 -9.08 11.28
C THR A 105 -12.06 -7.66 11.25
N LEU A 106 -10.98 -7.44 12.01
CA LEU A 106 -10.23 -6.18 11.96
C LEU A 106 -9.82 -5.82 10.53
N TRP A 107 -9.43 -6.78 9.72
CA TRP A 107 -9.03 -6.55 8.33
C TRP A 107 -10.20 -6.14 7.42
N GLY A 108 -11.39 -6.69 7.65
CA GLY A 108 -12.60 -6.22 7.00
C GLY A 108 -12.91 -4.77 7.35
N ALA A 109 -12.80 -4.40 8.61
CA ALA A 109 -12.99 -3.02 9.06
C ALA A 109 -11.94 -2.06 8.45
N VAL A 110 -10.69 -2.47 8.35
CA VAL A 110 -9.63 -1.70 7.68
C VAL A 110 -9.94 -1.49 6.20
N ALA A 111 -10.45 -2.52 5.52
CA ALA A 111 -10.83 -2.44 4.09
C ALA A 111 -11.96 -1.45 3.83
N GLU A 112 -12.84 -1.25 4.80
CA GLU A 112 -13.97 -0.30 4.71
C GLU A 112 -13.60 1.16 5.00
N LEU A 113 -12.40 1.41 5.51
CA LEU A 113 -11.94 2.78 5.73
C LEU A 113 -11.83 3.56 4.42
N PRO A 114 -12.11 4.87 4.42
CA PRO A 114 -11.77 5.74 3.30
C PRO A 114 -10.30 5.59 2.91
N GLU A 115 -9.99 5.70 1.62
CA GLU A 115 -8.67 5.43 1.04
C GLU A 115 -7.50 6.05 1.82
N ARG A 116 -7.58 7.35 2.15
CA ARG A 116 -6.51 8.04 2.90
C ARG A 116 -6.33 7.50 4.32
N GLN A 117 -7.43 7.20 5.01
CA GLN A 117 -7.40 6.65 6.36
C GLN A 117 -6.83 5.24 6.35
N ARG A 118 -7.28 4.40 5.42
CA ARG A 118 -6.75 3.04 5.22
C ARG A 118 -5.26 3.07 4.91
N SER A 119 -4.83 3.91 3.96
CA SER A 119 -3.42 4.06 3.60
C SER A 119 -2.57 4.49 4.80
N ALA A 120 -3.02 5.47 5.57
CA ALA A 120 -2.31 5.93 6.76
C ALA A 120 -2.17 4.83 7.81
N VAL A 121 -3.23 4.06 8.06
CA VAL A 121 -3.22 2.94 9.02
C VAL A 121 -2.27 1.83 8.55
N LEU A 122 -2.35 1.41 7.29
CA LEU A 122 -1.49 0.34 6.76
C LEU A 122 -0.02 0.76 6.72
N LEU A 123 0.27 1.98 6.28
CA LEU A 123 1.65 2.49 6.25
C LEU A 123 2.23 2.65 7.65
N ARG A 124 1.41 2.98 8.65
CA ARG A 124 1.87 3.11 10.03
C ARG A 124 2.10 1.77 10.71
N TYR A 125 1.13 0.86 10.64
CA TYR A 125 1.11 -0.35 11.48
C TYR A 125 1.63 -1.60 10.77
N VAL A 126 1.50 -1.69 9.46
CA VAL A 126 2.04 -2.82 8.69
C VAL A 126 3.41 -2.50 8.13
N ALA A 127 3.58 -1.31 7.55
CA ALA A 127 4.85 -0.88 6.98
C ALA A 127 5.79 -0.21 8.00
N ASP A 128 5.30 0.13 9.19
CA ASP A 128 6.06 0.78 10.27
C ASP A 128 6.76 2.07 9.82
N LEU A 129 6.06 2.92 9.09
CA LEU A 129 6.59 4.21 8.65
C LEU A 129 6.26 5.34 9.64
N PRO A 130 7.18 6.30 9.85
CA PRO A 130 6.89 7.50 10.59
C PRO A 130 5.95 8.43 9.79
N HIS A 131 5.24 9.32 10.48
CA HIS A 131 4.25 10.22 9.86
C HIS A 131 4.80 11.03 8.69
N ARG A 132 6.06 11.45 8.76
CA ARG A 132 6.75 12.16 7.69
C ARG A 132 6.80 11.35 6.39
N ASP A 133 7.11 10.07 6.49
CA ASP A 133 7.23 9.19 5.33
C ASP A 133 5.84 8.76 4.82
N ILE A 134 4.87 8.59 5.72
CA ILE A 134 3.47 8.40 5.36
C ILE A 134 2.95 9.59 4.56
N ALA A 135 3.22 10.81 5.00
CA ALA A 135 2.81 12.04 4.32
C ALA A 135 3.37 12.10 2.88
N LYS A 136 4.64 11.74 2.69
CA LYS A 136 5.26 11.65 1.37
C LYS A 136 4.59 10.59 0.49
N ALA A 137 4.32 9.41 1.04
CA ALA A 137 3.71 8.30 0.31
C ALA A 137 2.29 8.64 -0.16
N ILE A 138 1.50 9.30 0.69
CA ILE A 138 0.10 9.68 0.40
C ILE A 138 0.02 10.99 -0.41
N GLY A 139 1.09 11.79 -0.44
CA GLY A 139 1.12 13.09 -1.12
C GLY A 139 0.35 14.19 -0.37
N CYS A 140 0.52 14.26 0.95
CA CYS A 140 -0.12 15.27 1.79
C CYS A 140 0.87 15.85 2.81
N SER A 141 0.40 16.81 3.63
CA SER A 141 1.19 17.31 4.76
C SER A 141 1.27 16.28 5.88
N GLU A 142 2.30 16.38 6.72
CA GLU A 142 2.44 15.51 7.89
C GLU A 142 1.24 15.64 8.85
N GLN A 143 0.72 16.86 9.01
CA GLN A 143 -0.46 17.10 9.84
C GLN A 143 -1.70 16.42 9.26
N ALA A 144 -1.89 16.43 7.94
CA ALA A 144 -2.98 15.73 7.27
C ALA A 144 -2.84 14.20 7.40
N ALA A 145 -1.62 13.67 7.31
CA ALA A 145 -1.35 12.25 7.54
C ALA A 145 -1.69 11.82 8.97
N ARG A 146 -1.30 12.61 9.97
CA ARG A 146 -1.66 12.37 11.38
C ARG A 146 -3.17 12.39 11.61
N ARG A 147 -3.87 13.35 10.99
CA ARG A 147 -5.34 13.42 11.07
C ARG A 147 -6.00 12.19 10.47
N SER A 148 -5.59 11.80 9.26
CA SER A 148 -6.12 10.61 8.58
C SER A 148 -5.91 9.34 9.40
N LEU A 149 -4.73 9.19 10.02
CA LEU A 149 -4.44 8.08 10.91
C LEU A 149 -5.36 8.09 12.14
N HIS A 150 -5.50 9.23 12.81
CA HIS A 150 -6.35 9.37 13.99
C HIS A 150 -7.82 9.05 13.68
N GLU A 151 -8.37 9.59 12.60
CA GLU A 151 -9.72 9.31 12.14
C GLU A 151 -9.94 7.84 11.80
N GLY A 152 -8.98 7.22 11.10
CA GLY A 152 -9.02 5.79 10.79
C GLY A 152 -9.05 4.92 12.05
N LEU A 153 -8.19 5.21 13.02
CA LEU A 153 -8.15 4.48 14.30
C LEU A 153 -9.42 4.67 15.10
N THR A 154 -10.00 5.86 15.11
CA THR A 154 -11.27 6.13 15.79
C THR A 154 -12.40 5.28 15.21
N LYS A 155 -12.50 5.20 13.91
CA LYS A 155 -13.49 4.33 13.23
C LYS A 155 -13.28 2.85 13.55
N LEU A 156 -12.03 2.38 13.50
CA LEU A 156 -11.71 0.99 13.82
C LEU A 156 -12.07 0.62 15.26
N ARG A 157 -11.81 1.49 16.22
CA ARG A 157 -12.22 1.28 17.61
C ARG A 157 -13.74 1.15 17.75
N GLY A 158 -14.50 1.99 17.06
CA GLY A 158 -15.97 1.91 17.06
C GLY A 158 -16.48 0.60 16.48
N THR A 159 -15.82 0.05 15.46
CA THR A 159 -16.23 -1.19 14.80
C THR A 159 -15.87 -2.43 15.63
N VAL A 160 -14.71 -2.44 16.29
CA VAL A 160 -14.22 -3.59 17.08
C VAL A 160 -14.92 -3.66 18.45
N SER A 161 -15.44 -2.53 18.95
CA SER A 161 -16.13 -2.47 20.26
C SER A 161 -17.64 -2.73 20.16
N ALA A 162 -18.16 -2.90 18.96
CA ALA A 162 -19.56 -3.23 18.71
C ALA A 162 -19.74 -4.72 18.43
#